data_92e9cd22614dee8edb5a1851fa09e0f2
#
_entry.id   92e9cd22614dee8edb5a1851fa09e0f2
#
_cell.length_a   1.000
_cell.length_b   1.000
_cell.length_c   1.000
_cell.angle_alpha   90.00
_cell.angle_beta   90.00
_cell.angle_gamma   90.00
#
_symmetry.space_group_name_H-M   'P 1'
#
loop_
_entity.id
_entity.type
_entity.pdbx_description
1 polymer ?
#
loop_
_entity_poly.entity_id
_entity_poly.type
_entity_poly.pdbx_seq_one_letter_code
_entity_poly.pdbx_strand_id
1 'polypeptide(L)'
;MRKQKWMSAAIIGLIIIVAAAFLWENGNRNYKINNLTPLSTIGQLGASLGAGKISNGSVNKQSSQKVPSPATPNKVYYRNKVIVLMYHEVTPEQIDAGTVLVSKFKRQIELMKANGFKWITMKQYNDFILKGTPVPDNAVLMTFDDGYESFYQYAYPILKENKIPATMFIILNTVDNPRHPGIPKLTWDQIDTMHQNGIDFYNHTYDSHILAPTDASHKATRAVLAGPMYLEKLKRKETNAEFKSRVKTDLSKAQAMLKEKLNNDIDVLAFPYGAYTKSTLEVCRELGIKITFTVKPGINKKGQLNGYRVNAGGVKNNPDELIKLMKNGAEQKAKKLSSPFDLLNQGPLKTLEQVIPEPDKHRKSVAVKNTKSQTPAVNVVGSGEAA
;
A
#
# COMPACT_ATOMS: atom_id res chain seq x y z
N MET A 1 20.63 30.35 46.23
CA MET A 1 21.07 29.02 45.73
C MET A 1 20.36 27.80 46.36
N ARG A 2 19.82 27.82 47.55
CA ARG A 2 19.09 26.67 48.16
C ARG A 2 17.69 26.41 47.55
N LYS A 3 16.93 27.45 47.16
CA LYS A 3 15.57 27.27 46.58
C LYS A 3 15.54 26.60 45.20
N GLN A 4 16.61 26.76 44.41
CA GLN A 4 16.67 26.17 43.05
C GLN A 4 16.92 24.66 43.07
N LYS A 5 17.59 24.11 44.08
CA LYS A 5 17.83 22.66 44.23
C LYS A 5 16.54 21.89 44.62
N TRP A 6 15.64 22.52 45.37
CA TRP A 6 14.38 21.90 45.78
C TRP A 6 13.37 21.81 44.64
N MET A 7 13.34 22.79 43.72
CA MET A 7 12.47 22.75 42.54
C MET A 7 12.89 21.67 41.56
N SER A 8 14.18 21.43 41.38
CA SER A 8 14.68 20.37 40.49
C SER A 8 14.36 18.95 41.00
N ALA A 9 14.44 18.76 42.34
CA ALA A 9 14.10 17.47 42.94
C ALA A 9 12.59 17.15 42.87
N ALA A 10 11.73 18.17 42.99
CA ALA A 10 10.28 18.00 42.87
C ALA A 10 9.83 17.66 41.45
N ILE A 11 10.47 18.24 40.42
CA ILE A 11 10.17 17.96 39.02
C ILE A 11 10.62 16.56 38.64
N ILE A 12 11.77 16.09 39.11
CA ILE A 12 12.25 14.73 38.86
C ILE A 12 11.34 13.68 39.54
N GLY A 13 10.88 13.97 40.77
CA GLY A 13 9.91 13.11 41.46
C GLY A 13 8.60 12.98 40.72
N LEU A 14 8.08 14.08 40.15
CA LEU A 14 6.81 14.07 39.38
C LEU A 14 6.94 13.25 38.06
N ILE A 15 8.08 13.33 37.38
CA ILE A 15 8.33 12.56 36.14
C ILE A 15 8.40 11.06 36.43
N ILE A 16 8.99 10.64 37.55
CA ILE A 16 9.05 9.25 37.96
C ILE A 16 7.68 8.70 38.31
N ILE A 17 6.83 9.49 38.97
CA ILE A 17 5.46 9.08 39.32
C ILE A 17 4.59 8.92 38.07
N VAL A 18 4.70 9.84 37.10
CA VAL A 18 3.96 9.73 35.83
C VAL A 18 4.43 8.55 34.99
N ALA A 19 5.73 8.27 34.95
CA ALA A 19 6.27 7.10 34.26
C ALA A 19 5.83 5.78 34.93
N ALA A 20 5.80 5.73 36.26
CA ALA A 20 5.32 4.57 37.01
C ALA A 20 3.80 4.33 36.81
N ALA A 21 2.99 5.38 36.76
CA ALA A 21 1.57 5.28 36.46
C ALA A 21 1.33 4.79 35.02
N PHE A 22 2.10 5.24 34.06
CA PHE A 22 2.01 4.80 32.67
C PHE A 22 2.40 3.32 32.50
N LEU A 23 3.42 2.87 33.23
CA LEU A 23 3.82 1.45 33.25
C LEU A 23 2.83 0.57 34.00
N TRP A 24 2.17 1.08 35.04
CA TRP A 24 1.11 0.38 35.77
C TRP A 24 -0.14 0.20 34.92
N GLU A 25 -0.57 1.22 34.18
CA GLU A 25 -1.75 1.18 33.32
C GLU A 25 -1.56 0.25 32.11
N ASN A 26 -0.34 0.21 31.54
CA ASN A 26 -0.01 -0.71 30.46
C ASN A 26 0.32 -2.14 30.92
N GLY A 27 0.76 -2.33 32.17
CA GLY A 27 1.05 -3.65 32.74
C GLY A 27 -0.20 -4.45 33.17
N ASN A 28 -1.35 -3.78 33.34
CA ASN A 28 -2.55 -4.43 33.88
C ASN A 28 -3.58 -4.85 32.81
N ARG A 29 -3.21 -4.80 31.51
CA ARG A 29 -4.00 -5.44 30.44
C ARG A 29 -3.54 -6.87 30.22
N ASN A 30 -3.68 -7.71 31.25
CA ASN A 30 -3.58 -9.15 31.11
C ASN A 30 -4.77 -9.66 30.28
N TYR A 31 -4.51 -10.02 29.04
CA TYR A 31 -5.42 -10.86 28.26
C TYR A 31 -5.55 -12.22 28.96
N LYS A 32 -6.71 -12.51 29.47
CA LYS A 32 -7.07 -13.87 29.89
C LYS A 32 -7.07 -14.77 28.67
N ILE A 33 -6.02 -15.55 28.51
CA ILE A 33 -6.01 -16.70 27.61
C ILE A 33 -6.70 -17.83 28.36
N ASN A 34 -7.95 -18.07 28.03
CA ASN A 34 -8.67 -19.25 28.49
C ASN A 34 -8.58 -20.34 27.42
N ASN A 35 -8.09 -21.50 27.84
CA ASN A 35 -8.25 -22.83 27.25
C ASN A 35 -7.30 -23.20 26.11
N LEU A 36 -6.11 -23.65 26.51
CA LEU A 36 -5.38 -24.70 25.82
C LEU A 36 -5.30 -25.88 26.76
N THR A 37 -6.04 -26.97 26.45
CA THR A 37 -5.87 -28.29 27.05
C THR A 37 -4.64 -28.97 26.41
N PRO A 38 -3.71 -29.54 27.19
CA PRO A 38 -2.58 -30.27 26.61
C PRO A 38 -3.01 -31.66 26.16
N LEU A 39 -2.67 -32.04 24.95
CA LEU A 39 -2.65 -33.41 24.48
C LEU A 39 -1.41 -34.11 25.05
N SER A 40 -1.57 -35.03 25.95
CA SER A 40 -0.66 -36.20 26.11
C SER A 40 -1.27 -37.21 27.06
N THR A 41 -1.70 -38.38 26.61
CA THR A 41 -1.17 -39.65 27.06
C THR A 41 -1.95 -40.78 26.41
N ILE A 42 -1.29 -41.49 25.50
CA ILE A 42 -1.68 -42.81 25.05
C ILE A 42 -1.16 -43.79 26.09
N GLY A 43 -2.03 -44.65 26.60
CA GLY A 43 -1.63 -45.72 27.49
C GLY A 43 -2.71 -46.78 27.53
N GLN A 44 -2.33 -47.96 27.04
CA GLN A 44 -3.05 -49.23 26.96
C GLN A 44 -3.72 -49.69 28.22
N LEU A 45 -4.76 -50.53 28.03
CA LEU A 45 -5.12 -51.80 28.75
C LEU A 45 -6.63 -51.99 28.56
N GLY A 46 -7.18 -53.02 27.99
CA GLY A 46 -7.04 -54.38 28.36
C GLY A 46 -8.43 -54.95 28.47
N ALA A 47 -8.72 -56.03 27.78
CA ALA A 47 -10.02 -56.70 27.64
C ALA A 47 -10.64 -57.16 28.95
N SER A 48 -11.99 -57.08 29.06
CA SER A 48 -12.76 -58.08 29.81
C SER A 48 -14.21 -58.13 29.30
N LEU A 49 -14.65 -59.34 29.08
CA LEU A 49 -15.95 -59.82 28.65
C LEU A 49 -17.06 -59.57 29.67
N GLY A 50 -18.26 -59.23 29.21
CA GLY A 50 -19.45 -59.24 30.03
C GLY A 50 -20.70 -59.10 29.17
N ALA A 51 -21.38 -60.21 28.90
CA ALA A 51 -22.67 -60.26 28.18
C ALA A 51 -23.81 -59.80 29.10
N GLY A 52 -24.63 -58.91 28.59
CA GLY A 52 -25.85 -58.43 29.26
C GLY A 52 -26.92 -57.99 28.25
N LYS A 53 -28.09 -58.57 28.39
CA LYS A 53 -29.23 -58.60 27.49
C LYS A 53 -29.87 -57.28 27.12
N ILE A 54 -30.40 -57.26 25.93
CA ILE A 54 -31.23 -56.29 25.20
C ILE A 54 -32.47 -55.87 25.94
N SER A 55 -32.76 -54.55 25.96
CA SER A 55 -34.13 -54.04 26.07
C SER A 55 -34.31 -52.88 25.06
N ASN A 56 -35.33 -53.00 24.21
CA ASN A 56 -35.74 -52.06 23.20
C ASN A 56 -36.15 -50.71 23.81
N GLY A 57 -35.36 -49.65 23.51
CA GLY A 57 -35.74 -48.28 23.76
C GLY A 57 -35.65 -47.51 22.44
N SER A 58 -36.76 -46.93 22.05
CA SER A 58 -36.98 -46.10 20.86
C SER A 58 -35.91 -45.02 20.72
N VAL A 59 -35.04 -45.14 19.75
CA VAL A 59 -34.00 -44.13 19.43
C VAL A 59 -34.62 -43.04 18.58
N ASN A 60 -34.85 -41.92 19.20
CA ASN A 60 -35.18 -40.65 18.57
C ASN A 60 -34.04 -40.27 17.61
N LYS A 61 -34.27 -40.28 16.29
CA LYS A 61 -33.34 -39.80 15.26
C LYS A 61 -33.16 -38.29 15.42
N GLN A 62 -32.18 -37.89 16.20
CA GLN A 62 -31.64 -36.54 16.14
C GLN A 62 -30.91 -36.43 14.77
N SER A 63 -31.49 -35.66 13.87
CA SER A 63 -30.91 -35.31 12.60
C SER A 63 -29.57 -34.63 12.84
N SER A 64 -28.47 -35.31 12.56
CA SER A 64 -27.16 -34.69 12.42
C SER A 64 -27.23 -33.66 11.30
N GLN A 65 -27.35 -32.40 11.65
CA GLN A 65 -27.13 -31.31 10.72
C GLN A 65 -25.71 -31.45 10.18
N LYS A 66 -25.61 -31.96 8.95
CA LYS A 66 -24.41 -31.97 8.17
C LYS A 66 -23.99 -30.53 7.96
N VAL A 67 -22.99 -30.07 8.71
CA VAL A 67 -22.33 -28.77 8.43
C VAL A 67 -21.96 -28.78 6.95
N PRO A 68 -22.46 -27.84 6.13
CA PRO A 68 -22.12 -27.84 4.72
C PRO A 68 -20.61 -27.66 4.61
N SER A 69 -19.91 -28.65 4.11
CA SER A 69 -18.55 -28.49 3.61
C SER A 69 -18.58 -27.30 2.64
N PRO A 70 -17.68 -26.31 2.72
CA PRO A 70 -17.68 -25.21 1.80
C PRO A 70 -17.49 -25.80 0.39
N ALA A 71 -18.57 -25.86 -0.36
CA ALA A 71 -18.54 -26.27 -1.76
C ALA A 71 -17.59 -25.31 -2.46
N THR A 72 -16.43 -25.79 -2.90
CA THR A 72 -15.53 -25.07 -3.77
C THR A 72 -16.31 -24.77 -5.04
N PRO A 73 -16.67 -23.53 -5.35
CA PRO A 73 -17.45 -23.29 -6.53
C PRO A 73 -16.52 -23.49 -7.74
N ASN A 74 -16.75 -24.49 -8.56
CA ASN A 74 -16.18 -24.61 -9.90
C ASN A 74 -16.70 -23.49 -10.83
N LYS A 75 -16.88 -22.27 -10.30
CA LYS A 75 -17.50 -21.19 -11.03
C LYS A 75 -16.43 -20.30 -11.64
N VAL A 76 -16.34 -20.38 -12.97
CA VAL A 76 -15.54 -19.46 -13.77
C VAL A 76 -16.38 -18.21 -14.05
N TYR A 77 -15.91 -17.05 -13.57
CA TYR A 77 -16.57 -15.75 -13.78
C TYR A 77 -16.08 -15.10 -15.07
N TYR A 78 -14.79 -15.27 -15.38
CA TYR A 78 -14.18 -14.78 -16.62
C TYR A 78 -12.95 -15.61 -17.01
N ARG A 79 -12.66 -15.63 -18.32
CA ARG A 79 -11.50 -16.27 -18.94
C ARG A 79 -10.75 -15.30 -19.81
N ASN A 80 -9.42 -15.50 -19.95
CA ASN A 80 -8.56 -14.66 -20.78
C ASN A 80 -8.75 -13.16 -20.50
N LYS A 81 -8.90 -12.82 -19.23
CA LYS A 81 -9.06 -11.47 -18.70
C LYS A 81 -8.46 -11.41 -17.30
N VAL A 82 -8.08 -10.21 -16.88
CA VAL A 82 -7.51 -9.96 -15.55
C VAL A 82 -8.24 -8.80 -14.90
N ILE A 83 -8.70 -9.00 -13.66
CA ILE A 83 -9.08 -7.90 -12.77
C ILE A 83 -7.82 -7.41 -12.08
N VAL A 84 -7.58 -6.11 -12.13
CA VAL A 84 -6.50 -5.46 -11.38
C VAL A 84 -7.13 -4.72 -10.21
N LEU A 85 -6.77 -5.11 -8.99
CA LEU A 85 -7.20 -4.46 -7.76
C LEU A 85 -6.22 -3.33 -7.39
N MET A 86 -6.74 -2.21 -6.94
CA MET A 86 -5.97 -1.04 -6.48
C MET A 86 -6.25 -0.81 -5.00
N TYR A 87 -5.21 -0.85 -4.22
CA TYR A 87 -5.17 -0.51 -2.80
C TYR A 87 -4.21 0.66 -2.58
N HIS A 88 -4.30 1.31 -1.42
CA HIS A 88 -3.32 2.28 -0.93
C HIS A 88 -2.88 1.83 0.47
N GLU A 89 -3.52 2.31 1.52
CA GLU A 89 -3.20 1.93 2.88
C GLU A 89 -4.02 0.75 3.39
N VAL A 90 -3.36 -0.11 4.16
CA VAL A 90 -4.00 -1.15 4.97
C VAL A 90 -3.57 -0.95 6.42
N THR A 91 -4.51 -0.57 7.30
CA THR A 91 -4.22 -0.20 8.69
C THR A 91 -5.23 -0.81 9.66
N PRO A 92 -4.89 -0.91 10.96
CA PRO A 92 -5.85 -1.37 11.97
C PRO A 92 -7.05 -0.44 12.11
N GLU A 93 -6.83 0.87 11.93
CA GLU A 93 -7.82 1.92 12.11
C GLU A 93 -8.04 2.70 10.80
N GLN A 94 -9.21 3.34 10.67
CA GLN A 94 -9.55 4.14 9.49
C GLN A 94 -8.81 5.49 9.57
N ILE A 95 -7.92 5.75 8.61
CA ILE A 95 -7.20 7.03 8.50
C ILE A 95 -7.96 7.98 7.58
N ASP A 96 -8.37 7.46 6.41
CA ASP A 96 -9.11 8.23 5.40
C ASP A 96 -10.08 7.34 4.61
N ALA A 97 -10.72 7.89 3.58
CA ALA A 97 -11.68 7.16 2.75
C ALA A 97 -11.02 6.07 1.86
N GLY A 98 -9.71 6.15 1.61
CA GLY A 98 -8.95 5.18 0.83
C GLY A 98 -8.40 4.01 1.63
N THR A 99 -8.41 4.14 2.96
CA THR A 99 -7.88 3.15 3.89
C THR A 99 -8.71 1.87 3.91
N VAL A 100 -8.05 0.72 3.83
CA VAL A 100 -8.65 -0.60 4.06
C VAL A 100 -8.26 -1.09 5.44
N LEU A 101 -9.24 -1.41 6.29
CA LEU A 101 -8.95 -2.01 7.59
C LEU A 101 -8.32 -3.40 7.42
N VAL A 102 -7.32 -3.71 8.24
CA VAL A 102 -6.65 -5.04 8.25
C VAL A 102 -7.65 -6.19 8.31
N SER A 103 -8.70 -6.08 9.12
CA SER A 103 -9.75 -7.09 9.21
C SER A 103 -10.51 -7.28 7.90
N LYS A 104 -10.82 -6.18 7.21
CA LYS A 104 -11.49 -6.21 5.92
C LYS A 104 -10.58 -6.74 4.81
N PHE A 105 -9.28 -6.38 4.83
CA PHE A 105 -8.30 -6.92 3.90
C PHE A 105 -8.16 -8.43 4.03
N LYS A 106 -8.04 -8.96 5.25
CA LYS A 106 -8.07 -10.41 5.51
C LYS A 106 -9.34 -11.06 4.94
N ARG A 107 -10.49 -10.45 5.22
CA ARG A 107 -11.77 -10.94 4.74
C ARG A 107 -11.88 -10.93 3.21
N GLN A 108 -11.35 -9.92 2.53
CA GLN A 108 -11.29 -9.88 1.06
C GLN A 108 -10.47 -11.06 0.51
N ILE A 109 -9.30 -11.35 1.10
CA ILE A 109 -8.45 -12.49 0.71
C ILE A 109 -9.17 -13.82 0.91
N GLU A 110 -9.79 -14.03 2.07
CA GLU A 110 -10.59 -15.24 2.35
C GLU A 110 -11.70 -15.44 1.31
N LEU A 111 -12.45 -14.39 1.04
CA LEU A 111 -13.54 -14.43 0.07
C LEU A 111 -13.03 -14.66 -1.36
N MET A 112 -11.91 -14.06 -1.76
CA MET A 112 -11.29 -14.32 -3.07
C MET A 112 -10.89 -15.79 -3.18
N LYS A 113 -10.24 -16.37 -2.16
CA LYS A 113 -9.90 -17.80 -2.12
C LYS A 113 -11.15 -18.68 -2.24
N ALA A 114 -12.16 -18.42 -1.42
CA ALA A 114 -13.40 -19.19 -1.38
C ALA A 114 -14.18 -19.13 -2.71
N ASN A 115 -13.96 -18.10 -3.52
CA ASN A 115 -14.59 -17.93 -4.82
C ASN A 115 -13.68 -18.30 -6.00
N GLY A 116 -12.52 -18.92 -5.77
CA GLY A 116 -11.67 -19.47 -6.82
C GLY A 116 -10.93 -18.42 -7.66
N PHE A 117 -10.75 -17.21 -7.17
CA PHE A 117 -9.87 -16.23 -7.79
C PHE A 117 -8.40 -16.66 -7.68
N LYS A 118 -7.62 -16.36 -8.70
CA LYS A 118 -6.20 -16.76 -8.83
C LYS A 118 -5.33 -15.52 -8.97
N TRP A 119 -4.42 -15.33 -8.05
CA TRP A 119 -3.47 -14.21 -8.11
C TRP A 119 -2.38 -14.51 -9.13
N ILE A 120 -1.99 -13.47 -9.87
CA ILE A 120 -0.90 -13.50 -10.85
C ILE A 120 0.12 -12.39 -10.51
N THR A 121 1.37 -12.57 -10.97
CA THR A 121 2.43 -11.57 -10.85
C THR A 121 2.31 -10.48 -11.92
N MET A 122 3.02 -9.36 -11.75
CA MET A 122 3.12 -8.33 -12.80
C MET A 122 3.76 -8.89 -14.08
N LYS A 123 4.74 -9.78 -13.96
CA LYS A 123 5.34 -10.43 -15.12
C LYS A 123 4.32 -11.24 -15.92
N GLN A 124 3.48 -12.03 -15.25
CA GLN A 124 2.40 -12.79 -15.91
C GLN A 124 1.38 -11.86 -16.56
N TYR A 125 1.03 -10.75 -15.91
CA TYR A 125 0.16 -9.72 -16.47
C TYR A 125 0.79 -9.08 -17.72
N ASN A 126 2.06 -8.69 -17.65
CA ASN A 126 2.80 -8.12 -18.78
C ASN A 126 2.82 -9.06 -19.99
N ASP A 127 3.14 -10.33 -19.78
CA ASP A 127 3.17 -11.33 -20.84
C ASP A 127 1.78 -11.60 -21.43
N PHE A 128 0.74 -11.57 -20.59
CA PHE A 128 -0.65 -11.66 -21.06
C PHE A 128 -1.04 -10.46 -21.92
N ILE A 129 -0.78 -9.25 -21.47
CA ILE A 129 -1.17 -8.01 -22.18
C ILE A 129 -0.41 -7.87 -23.49
N LEU A 130 0.91 -8.08 -23.49
CA LEU A 130 1.76 -7.81 -24.66
C LEU A 130 1.83 -8.99 -25.64
N LYS A 131 1.89 -10.21 -25.13
CA LYS A 131 2.12 -11.43 -25.95
C LYS A 131 0.86 -12.28 -26.08
N GLY A 132 -0.11 -12.13 -25.17
CA GLY A 132 -1.30 -12.97 -25.10
C GLY A 132 -1.04 -14.33 -24.45
N THR A 133 0.03 -14.44 -23.65
CA THR A 133 0.30 -15.63 -22.83
C THR A 133 -0.93 -15.91 -21.94
N PRO A 134 -1.44 -17.14 -21.90
CA PRO A 134 -2.62 -17.46 -21.11
C PRO A 134 -2.45 -17.16 -19.62
N VAL A 135 -3.52 -16.67 -19.01
CA VAL A 135 -3.65 -16.52 -17.56
C VAL A 135 -4.71 -17.48 -17.02
N PRO A 136 -4.66 -17.86 -15.73
CA PRO A 136 -5.69 -18.71 -15.17
C PRO A 136 -7.09 -18.07 -15.23
N ASP A 137 -8.12 -18.91 -15.19
CA ASP A 137 -9.49 -18.44 -15.01
C ASP A 137 -9.60 -17.62 -13.71
N ASN A 138 -10.40 -16.57 -13.71
CA ASN A 138 -10.57 -15.66 -12.58
C ASN A 138 -9.25 -14.99 -12.12
N ALA A 139 -8.35 -14.67 -13.07
CA ALA A 139 -7.05 -14.06 -12.76
C ALA A 139 -7.19 -12.66 -12.12
N VAL A 140 -6.43 -12.43 -11.05
CA VAL A 140 -6.39 -11.17 -10.31
C VAL A 140 -4.94 -10.71 -10.17
N LEU A 141 -4.66 -9.47 -10.53
CA LEU A 141 -3.43 -8.77 -10.18
C LEU A 141 -3.72 -7.84 -8.98
N MET A 142 -3.00 -8.01 -7.90
CA MET A 142 -3.14 -7.17 -6.71
C MET A 142 -2.11 -6.05 -6.76
N THR A 143 -2.58 -4.78 -6.75
CA THR A 143 -1.69 -3.61 -6.77
C THR A 143 -1.92 -2.70 -5.58
N PHE A 144 -0.84 -2.07 -5.11
CA PHE A 144 -0.84 -1.06 -4.06
C PHE A 144 -0.12 0.18 -4.59
N ASP A 145 -0.58 1.37 -4.19
CA ASP A 145 0.02 2.62 -4.64
C ASP A 145 0.72 3.36 -3.49
N ASP A 146 1.55 4.35 -3.83
CA ASP A 146 2.18 5.36 -2.98
C ASP A 146 3.34 4.90 -2.08
N GLY A 147 3.56 3.62 -1.86
CA GLY A 147 4.66 3.13 -1.03
C GLY A 147 4.52 3.47 0.46
N TYR A 148 3.33 3.36 1.04
CA TYR A 148 3.11 3.56 2.47
C TYR A 148 3.77 2.47 3.32
N GLU A 149 4.37 2.85 4.45
CA GLU A 149 4.97 1.91 5.39
C GLU A 149 3.93 0.94 5.99
N SER A 150 2.67 1.35 6.08
CA SER A 150 1.56 0.51 6.53
C SER A 150 1.40 -0.77 5.71
N PHE A 151 1.81 -0.76 4.43
CA PHE A 151 1.86 -1.98 3.62
C PHE A 151 2.83 -3.01 4.20
N TYR A 152 4.07 -2.60 4.55
CA TYR A 152 5.06 -3.49 5.16
C TYR A 152 4.60 -4.01 6.51
N GLN A 153 3.99 -3.13 7.32
CA GLN A 153 3.58 -3.46 8.69
C GLN A 153 2.36 -4.40 8.73
N TYR A 154 1.39 -4.24 7.84
CA TYR A 154 0.08 -4.90 7.98
C TYR A 154 -0.34 -5.74 6.78
N ALA A 155 -0.13 -5.29 5.54
CA ALA A 155 -0.56 -6.04 4.36
C ALA A 155 0.42 -7.16 3.99
N TYR A 156 1.72 -6.85 3.96
CA TYR A 156 2.76 -7.78 3.56
C TYR A 156 2.80 -9.07 4.39
N PRO A 157 2.73 -9.06 5.73
CA PRO A 157 2.70 -10.31 6.51
C PRO A 157 1.54 -11.23 6.10
N ILE A 158 0.38 -10.66 5.82
CA ILE A 158 -0.81 -11.41 5.38
C ILE A 158 -0.58 -12.01 3.98
N LEU A 159 -0.02 -11.23 3.06
CA LEU A 159 0.29 -11.68 1.70
C LEU A 159 1.33 -12.80 1.72
N LYS A 160 2.40 -12.64 2.52
CA LYS A 160 3.47 -13.62 2.69
C LYS A 160 2.94 -14.95 3.25
N GLU A 161 2.18 -14.91 4.34
CA GLU A 161 1.54 -16.09 4.94
C GLU A 161 0.68 -16.85 3.92
N ASN A 162 -0.04 -16.13 3.09
CA ASN A 162 -0.94 -16.68 2.09
C ASN A 162 -0.28 -16.99 0.73
N LYS A 163 1.03 -16.71 0.57
CA LYS A 163 1.79 -16.86 -0.68
C LYS A 163 1.14 -16.12 -1.86
N ILE A 164 0.66 -14.93 -1.61
CA ILE A 164 -0.02 -14.09 -2.61
C ILE A 164 1.00 -13.09 -3.18
N PRO A 165 1.29 -13.13 -4.49
CA PRO A 165 2.09 -12.11 -5.13
C PRO A 165 1.32 -10.78 -5.18
N ALA A 166 2.04 -9.68 -5.03
CA ALA A 166 1.48 -8.35 -5.17
C ALA A 166 2.49 -7.39 -5.82
N THR A 167 1.98 -6.28 -6.31
CA THR A 167 2.76 -5.23 -6.95
C THR A 167 2.56 -3.93 -6.19
N MET A 168 3.66 -3.23 -5.88
CA MET A 168 3.64 -1.89 -5.31
C MET A 168 4.13 -0.87 -6.33
N PHE A 169 3.34 0.18 -6.57
CA PHE A 169 3.76 1.37 -7.31
C PHE A 169 4.26 2.41 -6.32
N ILE A 170 5.56 2.73 -6.34
CA ILE A 170 6.20 3.61 -5.36
C ILE A 170 6.53 4.99 -5.92
N ILE A 171 6.35 6.01 -5.09
CA ILE A 171 6.81 7.38 -5.34
C ILE A 171 8.27 7.45 -4.88
N LEU A 172 9.22 7.50 -5.82
CA LEU A 172 10.63 7.20 -5.53
C LEU A 172 11.31 8.20 -4.60
N ASN A 173 10.97 9.50 -4.70
CA ASN A 173 11.55 10.54 -3.85
C ASN A 173 11.09 10.48 -2.39
N THR A 174 10.11 9.63 -2.07
CA THR A 174 9.60 9.46 -0.70
C THR A 174 10.29 8.33 0.05
N VAL A 175 10.93 7.41 -0.67
CA VAL A 175 11.64 6.26 -0.07
C VAL A 175 12.86 6.75 0.71
N ASP A 176 13.02 6.28 1.94
CA ASP A 176 14.08 6.72 2.88
C ASP A 176 14.14 8.25 3.08
N ASN A 177 13.03 8.94 2.86
CA ASN A 177 12.99 10.38 3.02
C ASN A 177 12.34 10.79 4.36
N PRO A 178 13.11 10.97 5.44
CA PRO A 178 12.57 11.31 6.74
C PRO A 178 11.97 12.72 6.81
N ARG A 179 12.17 13.54 5.76
CA ARG A 179 11.58 14.88 5.63
C ARG A 179 10.29 14.88 4.82
N HIS A 180 9.91 13.73 4.25
CA HIS A 180 8.64 13.65 3.54
C HIS A 180 7.49 13.91 4.53
N PRO A 181 6.64 14.93 4.31
CA PRO A 181 5.55 15.22 5.21
C PRO A 181 4.43 14.18 5.08
N GLY A 182 3.70 13.99 6.18
CA GLY A 182 2.50 13.14 6.18
C GLY A 182 2.77 11.70 6.58
N ILE A 183 2.06 10.77 5.96
CA ILE A 183 2.06 9.35 6.34
C ILE A 183 3.41 8.71 6.01
N PRO A 184 4.00 7.90 6.92
CA PRO A 184 5.29 7.24 6.71
C PRO A 184 5.34 6.42 5.43
N LYS A 185 6.50 6.45 4.78
CA LYS A 185 6.78 5.72 3.54
C LYS A 185 7.81 4.62 3.78
N LEU A 186 7.87 3.68 2.85
CA LEU A 186 8.80 2.56 2.88
C LEU A 186 10.27 3.01 2.86
N THR A 187 11.11 2.23 3.51
CA THR A 187 12.57 2.29 3.36
C THR A 187 13.05 1.30 2.29
N TRP A 188 14.26 1.50 1.76
CA TRP A 188 14.87 0.55 0.82
C TRP A 188 15.06 -0.83 1.46
N ASP A 189 15.43 -0.90 2.74
CA ASP A 189 15.58 -2.18 3.46
C ASP A 189 14.25 -2.96 3.54
N GLN A 190 13.14 -2.25 3.76
CA GLN A 190 11.80 -2.86 3.73
C GLN A 190 11.44 -3.33 2.31
N ILE A 191 11.75 -2.52 1.30
CA ILE A 191 11.52 -2.85 -0.11
C ILE A 191 12.31 -4.11 -0.50
N ASP A 192 13.61 -4.15 -0.21
CA ASP A 192 14.47 -5.31 -0.51
C ASP A 192 13.97 -6.57 0.17
N THR A 193 13.59 -6.48 1.46
CA THR A 193 12.99 -7.59 2.20
C THR A 193 11.74 -8.13 1.51
N MET A 194 10.86 -7.26 1.06
CA MET A 194 9.61 -7.65 0.40
C MET A 194 9.84 -8.17 -1.01
N HIS A 195 10.77 -7.56 -1.75
CA HIS A 195 11.11 -7.96 -3.12
C HIS A 195 11.65 -9.39 -3.18
N GLN A 196 12.54 -9.76 -2.26
CA GLN A 196 13.04 -11.13 -2.09
C GLN A 196 11.94 -12.15 -1.73
N ASN A 197 10.78 -11.68 -1.29
CA ASN A 197 9.64 -12.51 -0.91
C ASN A 197 8.44 -12.39 -1.85
N GLY A 198 8.64 -11.95 -3.10
CA GLY A 198 7.64 -11.98 -4.17
C GLY A 198 6.70 -10.80 -4.25
N ILE A 199 7.10 -9.65 -3.70
CA ILE A 199 6.44 -8.37 -3.96
C ILE A 199 7.24 -7.63 -5.03
N ASP A 200 6.57 -7.27 -6.12
CA ASP A 200 7.18 -6.49 -7.21
C ASP A 200 6.98 -4.99 -6.96
N PHE A 201 7.97 -4.17 -7.34
CA PHE A 201 7.93 -2.72 -7.19
C PHE A 201 8.11 -2.03 -8.53
N TYR A 202 7.22 -1.07 -8.86
CA TYR A 202 7.23 -0.34 -10.12
C TYR A 202 6.96 1.16 -9.91
N ASN A 203 6.96 1.88 -11.02
CA ASN A 203 6.97 3.32 -11.08
C ASN A 203 5.60 3.94 -10.73
N HIS A 204 5.58 4.82 -9.70
CA HIS A 204 4.50 5.76 -9.41
C HIS A 204 5.00 7.20 -9.49
N THR A 205 5.94 7.48 -10.40
CA THR A 205 6.73 8.69 -10.59
C THR A 205 7.91 8.83 -9.62
N TYR A 206 8.87 9.69 -9.99
CA TYR A 206 9.91 10.08 -9.04
C TYR A 206 9.36 11.10 -8.02
N ASP A 207 8.78 12.23 -8.50
CA ASP A 207 8.29 13.35 -7.69
C ASP A 207 7.03 14.03 -8.28
N SER A 208 6.31 13.35 -9.18
CA SER A 208 5.16 13.92 -9.87
C SER A 208 3.80 13.51 -9.28
N HIS A 209 3.77 13.02 -8.02
CA HIS A 209 2.53 12.75 -7.31
C HIS A 209 2.01 14.00 -6.60
N ILE A 210 1.86 15.10 -7.34
CA ILE A 210 1.44 16.41 -6.84
C ILE A 210 0.38 17.05 -7.71
N LEU A 211 -0.39 17.95 -7.11
CA LEU A 211 -1.25 18.90 -7.81
C LEU A 211 -0.52 20.25 -7.91
N ALA A 212 -0.58 20.89 -9.07
CA ALA A 212 0.02 22.20 -9.29
C ALA A 212 -1.00 23.19 -9.86
N PRO A 213 -0.83 24.50 -9.60
CA PRO A 213 -1.66 25.54 -10.19
C PRO A 213 -1.65 25.50 -11.72
N THR A 214 -2.79 25.80 -12.33
CA THR A 214 -2.94 25.86 -13.79
C THR A 214 -2.87 27.28 -14.35
N ASP A 215 -2.91 28.29 -13.47
CA ASP A 215 -2.82 29.72 -13.81
C ASP A 215 -2.37 30.55 -12.60
N ALA A 216 -2.16 31.85 -12.83
CA ALA A 216 -1.68 32.81 -11.83
C ALA A 216 -2.65 33.05 -10.67
N SER A 217 -3.92 32.65 -10.79
CA SER A 217 -4.90 32.82 -9.70
C SER A 217 -4.78 31.75 -8.61
N HIS A 218 -4.11 30.63 -8.90
CA HIS A 218 -3.99 29.45 -8.05
C HIS A 218 -5.33 28.82 -7.60
N LYS A 219 -6.44 29.29 -8.14
CA LYS A 219 -7.77 28.78 -7.80
C LYS A 219 -8.03 27.39 -8.36
N ALA A 220 -7.38 27.06 -9.47
CA ALA A 220 -7.49 25.75 -10.11
C ALA A 220 -6.15 25.03 -10.04
N THR A 221 -6.18 23.81 -9.54
CA THR A 221 -5.01 22.90 -9.53
C THR A 221 -5.30 21.67 -10.38
N ARG A 222 -4.24 21.00 -10.83
CA ARG A 222 -4.33 19.78 -11.61
C ARG A 222 -3.13 18.88 -11.34
N ALA A 223 -3.34 17.55 -11.43
CA ALA A 223 -2.25 16.59 -11.40
C ALA A 223 -1.21 16.93 -12.48
N VAL A 224 0.05 17.02 -12.10
CA VAL A 224 1.11 17.53 -12.99
C VAL A 224 1.37 16.65 -14.21
N LEU A 225 0.94 15.39 -14.21
CA LEU A 225 0.96 14.53 -15.39
C LEU A 225 -0.22 14.75 -16.35
N ALA A 226 -1.22 15.52 -15.93
CA ALA A 226 -2.41 15.80 -16.75
C ALA A 226 -2.29 17.06 -17.62
N GLY A 227 -1.11 17.66 -17.70
CA GLY A 227 -0.81 18.77 -18.61
C GLY A 227 0.11 19.84 -18.04
N PRO A 228 0.34 20.93 -18.81
CA PRO A 228 1.22 22.03 -18.42
C PRO A 228 0.79 22.69 -17.11
N MET A 229 1.71 22.91 -16.19
CA MET A 229 1.48 23.65 -14.94
C MET A 229 1.86 25.14 -15.11
N TYR A 230 1.45 25.97 -14.16
CA TYR A 230 1.86 27.37 -14.11
C TYR A 230 3.26 27.51 -13.49
N LEU A 231 4.12 28.28 -14.14
CA LEU A 231 5.49 28.53 -13.71
C LEU A 231 5.57 29.90 -13.02
N GLU A 232 5.61 29.90 -11.69
CA GLU A 232 5.60 31.12 -10.87
C GLU A 232 6.69 32.12 -11.23
N LYS A 233 7.93 31.63 -11.39
CA LYS A 233 9.10 32.46 -11.71
C LYS A 233 8.99 33.10 -13.09
N LEU A 234 8.32 32.45 -14.03
CA LEU A 234 8.17 32.92 -15.41
C LEU A 234 6.82 33.59 -15.65
N LYS A 235 5.94 33.57 -14.67
CA LYS A 235 4.58 34.13 -14.75
C LYS A 235 3.79 33.66 -15.99
N ARG A 236 3.96 32.39 -16.38
CA ARG A 236 3.24 31.77 -17.50
C ARG A 236 3.08 30.26 -17.30
N LYS A 237 2.24 29.66 -18.12
CA LYS A 237 2.15 28.19 -18.21
C LYS A 237 3.40 27.60 -18.89
N GLU A 238 3.71 26.34 -18.56
CA GLU A 238 4.60 25.53 -19.38
C GLU A 238 4.12 25.50 -20.83
N THR A 239 5.05 25.51 -21.77
CA THR A 239 4.79 25.05 -23.14
C THR A 239 4.62 23.53 -23.15
N ASN A 240 4.06 22.97 -24.22
CA ASN A 240 3.94 21.51 -24.35
C ASN A 240 5.30 20.80 -24.37
N ALA A 241 6.34 21.46 -24.91
CA ALA A 241 7.70 20.94 -24.92
C ALA A 241 8.29 20.87 -23.49
N GLU A 242 8.13 21.94 -22.69
CA GLU A 242 8.57 21.96 -21.28
C GLU A 242 7.82 20.92 -20.46
N PHE A 243 6.51 20.79 -20.65
CA PHE A 243 5.71 19.74 -20.01
C PHE A 243 6.24 18.34 -20.34
N LYS A 244 6.44 18.02 -21.62
CA LYS A 244 6.97 16.72 -22.03
C LYS A 244 8.37 16.47 -21.47
N SER A 245 9.24 17.49 -21.49
CA SER A 245 10.60 17.40 -20.94
C SER A 245 10.57 17.10 -19.44
N ARG A 246 9.75 17.81 -18.67
CA ARG A 246 9.59 17.58 -17.23
C ARG A 246 9.08 16.17 -16.94
N VAL A 247 8.03 15.72 -17.63
CA VAL A 247 7.49 14.36 -17.48
C VAL A 247 8.53 13.31 -17.82
N LYS A 248 9.28 13.51 -18.92
CA LYS A 248 10.33 12.59 -19.34
C LYS A 248 11.46 12.49 -18.31
N THR A 249 11.90 13.62 -17.77
CA THR A 249 12.94 13.67 -16.73
C THR A 249 12.50 12.94 -15.47
N ASP A 250 11.29 13.18 -15.00
CA ASP A 250 10.74 12.53 -13.79
C ASP A 250 10.64 11.02 -13.97
N LEU A 251 9.96 10.56 -15.02
CA LEU A 251 9.74 9.13 -15.26
C LEU A 251 11.04 8.37 -15.54
N SER A 252 11.97 8.94 -16.30
CA SER A 252 13.27 8.30 -16.55
C SER A 252 14.12 8.17 -15.30
N LYS A 253 14.07 9.18 -14.41
CA LYS A 253 14.75 9.10 -13.10
C LYS A 253 14.19 7.97 -12.24
N ALA A 254 12.87 7.83 -12.21
CA ALA A 254 12.22 6.74 -11.49
C ALA A 254 12.61 5.36 -12.05
N GLN A 255 12.58 5.19 -13.39
CA GLN A 255 12.99 3.93 -14.03
C GLN A 255 14.46 3.58 -13.74
N ALA A 256 15.36 4.57 -13.86
CA ALA A 256 16.78 4.36 -13.58
C ALA A 256 17.01 3.87 -12.14
N MET A 257 16.33 4.48 -11.17
CA MET A 257 16.44 4.08 -9.76
C MET A 257 15.88 2.68 -9.52
N LEU A 258 14.72 2.34 -10.08
CA LEU A 258 14.14 1.00 -9.98
C LEU A 258 15.03 -0.05 -10.64
N LYS A 259 15.63 0.27 -11.78
CA LYS A 259 16.60 -0.60 -12.46
C LYS A 259 17.84 -0.83 -11.62
N GLU A 260 18.40 0.23 -11.05
CA GLU A 260 19.60 0.18 -10.20
C GLU A 260 19.36 -0.63 -8.93
N LYS A 261 18.25 -0.34 -8.23
CA LYS A 261 17.95 -0.91 -6.90
C LYS A 261 17.37 -2.32 -6.95
N LEU A 262 16.51 -2.62 -7.93
CA LEU A 262 15.72 -3.85 -7.97
C LEU A 262 15.94 -4.69 -9.24
N ASN A 263 16.82 -4.23 -10.12
CA ASN A 263 17.11 -4.89 -11.41
C ASN A 263 15.86 -5.15 -12.28
N ASN A 264 14.87 -4.25 -12.22
CA ASN A 264 13.64 -4.41 -13.00
C ASN A 264 13.93 -4.59 -14.49
N ASP A 265 13.30 -5.60 -15.10
CA ASP A 265 13.39 -5.95 -16.53
C ASP A 265 12.18 -5.50 -17.35
N ILE A 266 11.13 -5.05 -16.69
CA ILE A 266 9.92 -4.46 -17.27
C ILE A 266 9.62 -3.10 -16.66
N ASP A 267 9.19 -2.18 -17.54
CA ASP A 267 8.80 -0.82 -17.16
C ASP A 267 7.29 -0.68 -17.20
N VAL A 268 6.71 -0.44 -16.04
CA VAL A 268 5.27 -0.27 -15.84
C VAL A 268 5.02 0.97 -14.98
N LEU A 269 3.99 1.74 -15.31
CA LEU A 269 3.63 2.97 -14.60
C LEU A 269 2.16 2.95 -14.16
N ALA A 270 1.88 3.22 -12.89
CA ALA A 270 0.57 3.67 -12.47
C ALA A 270 0.54 5.20 -12.44
N PHE A 271 -0.46 5.81 -13.08
CA PHE A 271 -0.59 7.27 -13.08
C PHE A 271 -1.11 7.78 -11.75
N PRO A 272 -0.38 8.69 -11.05
CA PRO A 272 -0.92 9.42 -9.93
C PRO A 272 -2.30 9.99 -10.22
N TYR A 273 -3.26 9.77 -9.31
CA TYR A 273 -4.67 10.17 -9.49
C TYR A 273 -5.35 9.58 -10.74
N GLY A 274 -4.73 8.63 -11.43
CA GLY A 274 -5.17 8.14 -12.74
C GLY A 274 -5.09 9.18 -13.85
N ALA A 275 -4.32 10.25 -13.66
CA ALA A 275 -4.33 11.45 -14.48
C ALA A 275 -3.20 11.44 -15.53
N TYR A 276 -3.56 11.57 -16.81
CA TYR A 276 -2.62 11.59 -17.93
C TYR A 276 -3.21 12.32 -19.15
N THR A 277 -2.35 12.63 -20.11
CA THR A 277 -2.73 13.19 -21.43
C THR A 277 -2.17 12.34 -22.57
N LYS A 278 -2.54 12.67 -23.78
CA LYS A 278 -1.91 12.08 -24.98
C LYS A 278 -0.39 12.29 -24.97
N SER A 279 0.06 13.51 -24.63
CA SER A 279 1.49 13.84 -24.52
C SER A 279 2.21 13.00 -23.43
N THR A 280 1.55 12.74 -22.31
CA THR A 280 2.08 11.84 -21.25
C THR A 280 2.27 10.43 -21.79
N LEU A 281 1.30 9.87 -22.53
CA LEU A 281 1.40 8.56 -23.15
C LEU A 281 2.48 8.51 -24.25
N GLU A 282 2.72 9.61 -24.96
CA GLU A 282 3.82 9.72 -25.93
C GLU A 282 5.17 9.62 -25.22
N VAL A 283 5.35 10.34 -24.11
CA VAL A 283 6.56 10.24 -23.29
C VAL A 283 6.74 8.82 -22.73
N CYS A 284 5.68 8.18 -22.23
CA CYS A 284 5.76 6.79 -21.78
C CYS A 284 6.29 5.86 -22.89
N ARG A 285 5.77 5.99 -24.12
CA ARG A 285 6.24 5.18 -25.26
C ARG A 285 7.70 5.45 -25.61
N GLU A 286 8.14 6.73 -25.58
CA GLU A 286 9.55 7.10 -25.80
C GLU A 286 10.48 6.48 -24.77
N LEU A 287 10.02 6.32 -23.53
CA LEU A 287 10.76 5.70 -22.43
C LEU A 287 10.64 4.16 -22.38
N GLY A 288 9.94 3.54 -23.33
CA GLY A 288 9.72 2.10 -23.32
C GLY A 288 8.67 1.59 -22.35
N ILE A 289 7.96 2.48 -21.64
CA ILE A 289 6.86 2.12 -20.74
C ILE A 289 5.66 1.72 -21.58
N LYS A 290 5.48 0.40 -21.77
CA LYS A 290 4.44 -0.16 -22.65
C LYS A 290 3.11 -0.32 -21.94
N ILE A 291 3.14 -0.58 -20.63
CA ILE A 291 1.94 -0.80 -19.81
C ILE A 291 1.82 0.32 -18.79
N THR A 292 0.64 0.92 -18.77
CA THR A 292 0.28 1.95 -17.78
C THR A 292 -1.03 1.58 -17.12
N PHE A 293 -1.29 2.11 -15.93
CA PHE A 293 -2.55 1.88 -15.20
C PHE A 293 -3.26 3.18 -14.88
N THR A 294 -4.58 3.13 -15.03
CA THR A 294 -5.51 4.21 -14.66
C THR A 294 -6.26 3.85 -13.37
N VAL A 295 -7.16 4.72 -12.94
CA VAL A 295 -8.13 4.45 -11.86
C VAL A 295 -9.53 4.12 -12.40
N LYS A 296 -9.68 3.96 -13.72
CA LYS A 296 -10.96 3.61 -14.34
C LYS A 296 -11.30 2.17 -14.02
N PRO A 297 -12.51 1.88 -13.48
CA PRO A 297 -12.91 0.51 -13.20
C PRO A 297 -13.12 -0.28 -14.50
N GLY A 298 -12.80 -1.58 -14.46
CA GLY A 298 -12.97 -2.45 -15.59
C GLY A 298 -12.13 -3.72 -15.48
N ILE A 299 -12.29 -4.60 -16.49
CA ILE A 299 -11.50 -5.82 -16.64
C ILE A 299 -10.57 -5.70 -17.84
N ASN A 300 -9.36 -6.20 -17.70
CA ASN A 300 -8.32 -6.09 -18.70
C ASN A 300 -8.27 -7.35 -19.59
N LYS A 301 -8.03 -7.16 -20.88
CA LYS A 301 -7.83 -8.19 -21.88
C LYS A 301 -6.54 -7.95 -22.67
N LYS A 302 -6.07 -8.95 -23.39
CA LYS A 302 -4.90 -8.83 -24.27
C LYS A 302 -4.95 -7.52 -25.08
N GLY A 303 -3.83 -6.81 -25.13
CA GLY A 303 -3.68 -5.54 -25.84
C GLY A 303 -4.19 -4.30 -25.07
N GLN A 304 -4.69 -4.44 -23.86
CA GLN A 304 -5.12 -3.32 -23.01
C GLN A 304 -3.91 -2.65 -22.36
N LEU A 305 -3.17 -1.82 -23.12
CA LEU A 305 -1.92 -1.20 -22.69
C LEU A 305 -2.10 -0.17 -21.57
N ASN A 306 -3.26 0.49 -21.53
CA ASN A 306 -3.61 1.43 -20.46
C ASN A 306 -4.69 0.77 -19.58
N GLY A 307 -4.24 0.05 -18.54
CA GLY A 307 -5.03 -0.87 -17.75
C GLY A 307 -6.08 -0.21 -16.87
N TYR A 308 -7.21 -0.88 -16.74
CA TYR A 308 -8.27 -0.56 -15.77
C TYR A 308 -7.93 -1.14 -14.41
N ARG A 309 -8.35 -0.45 -13.34
CA ARG A 309 -8.20 -0.95 -11.97
C ARG A 309 -9.49 -0.78 -11.17
N VAL A 310 -9.79 -1.76 -10.35
CA VAL A 310 -10.90 -1.73 -9.38
C VAL A 310 -10.36 -1.23 -8.05
N ASN A 311 -10.90 -0.12 -7.55
CA ASN A 311 -10.57 0.37 -6.21
C ASN A 311 -11.11 -0.61 -5.15
N ALA A 312 -10.23 -1.38 -4.53
CA ALA A 312 -10.56 -2.36 -3.51
C ALA A 312 -10.73 -1.74 -2.11
N GLY A 313 -10.21 -0.53 -1.93
CA GLY A 313 -10.40 0.32 -0.74
C GLY A 313 -11.52 1.35 -0.87
N GLY A 314 -12.38 1.23 -1.89
CA GLY A 314 -13.43 2.23 -2.18
C GLY A 314 -14.39 2.51 -1.03
N VAL A 315 -15.13 3.60 -1.17
CA VAL A 315 -15.93 4.31 -0.15
C VAL A 315 -16.73 3.45 0.84
N LYS A 316 -17.17 2.29 0.44
CA LYS A 316 -17.90 1.39 1.35
C LYS A 316 -17.02 0.30 1.95
N ASN A 317 -15.82 0.11 1.39
CA ASN A 317 -14.82 -0.86 1.83
C ASN A 317 -15.46 -2.17 2.37
N ASN A 318 -16.45 -2.67 1.61
CA ASN A 318 -17.22 -3.86 1.95
C ASN A 318 -16.65 -5.05 1.17
N PRO A 319 -16.09 -6.07 1.84
CA PRO A 319 -15.51 -7.23 1.18
C PRO A 319 -16.49 -7.98 0.27
N ASP A 320 -17.74 -8.14 0.68
CA ASP A 320 -18.74 -8.88 -0.11
C ASP A 320 -19.15 -8.12 -1.38
N GLU A 321 -19.26 -6.79 -1.32
CA GLU A 321 -19.52 -5.96 -2.49
C GLU A 321 -18.33 -5.98 -3.47
N LEU A 322 -17.09 -5.99 -2.98
CA LEU A 322 -15.92 -6.17 -3.83
C LEU A 322 -16.00 -7.50 -4.60
N ILE A 323 -16.26 -8.59 -3.89
CA ILE A 323 -16.38 -9.93 -4.52
C ILE A 323 -17.52 -9.98 -5.53
N LYS A 324 -18.65 -9.37 -5.22
CA LYS A 324 -19.78 -9.26 -6.16
C LYS A 324 -19.41 -8.49 -7.42
N LEU A 325 -18.69 -7.38 -7.29
CA LEU A 325 -18.17 -6.61 -8.41
C LEU A 325 -17.19 -7.45 -9.27
N MET A 326 -16.27 -8.16 -8.63
CA MET A 326 -15.31 -9.03 -9.31
C MET A 326 -15.98 -10.17 -10.08
N LYS A 327 -17.01 -10.81 -9.50
CA LYS A 327 -17.81 -11.85 -10.16
C LYS A 327 -18.51 -11.35 -11.41
N ASN A 328 -18.89 -10.10 -11.44
CA ASN A 328 -19.54 -9.46 -12.59
C ASN A 328 -18.52 -8.86 -13.59
N GLY A 329 -17.24 -9.31 -13.55
CA GLY A 329 -16.19 -8.84 -14.44
C GLY A 329 -15.82 -7.38 -14.26
N ALA A 330 -16.00 -6.83 -13.04
CA ALA A 330 -15.77 -5.44 -12.72
C ALA A 330 -16.60 -4.43 -13.56
N GLU A 331 -17.67 -4.88 -14.18
CA GLU A 331 -18.61 -4.03 -14.87
C GLU A 331 -19.45 -3.24 -13.83
N GLN A 332 -19.08 -2.02 -13.58
CA GLN A 332 -20.00 -1.08 -12.97
C GLN A 332 -21.03 -0.70 -14.03
N LYS A 333 -22.34 -0.89 -13.76
CA LYS A 333 -23.38 -0.30 -14.60
C LYS A 333 -23.05 1.19 -14.71
N ALA A 334 -22.67 1.61 -15.91
CA ALA A 334 -22.29 2.97 -16.18
C ALA A 334 -23.44 3.88 -15.78
N LYS A 335 -23.37 4.49 -14.58
CA LYS A 335 -23.93 5.81 -14.41
C LYS A 335 -23.17 6.66 -15.40
N LYS A 336 -23.89 7.25 -16.34
CA LYS A 336 -23.36 8.16 -17.35
C LYS A 336 -22.47 9.20 -16.66
N LEU A 337 -21.15 8.90 -16.55
CA LEU A 337 -20.16 9.83 -16.05
C LEU A 337 -19.79 10.69 -17.24
N SER A 338 -20.17 11.95 -17.18
CA SER A 338 -20.02 12.91 -18.26
C SER A 338 -18.57 13.36 -18.50
N SER A 339 -17.62 13.02 -17.59
CA SER A 339 -16.22 13.44 -17.71
C SER A 339 -15.28 12.55 -16.86
N PRO A 340 -14.01 12.35 -17.27
CA PRO A 340 -12.96 11.80 -16.40
C PRO A 340 -12.72 12.61 -15.12
N PHE A 341 -13.13 13.88 -15.09
CA PHE A 341 -13.06 14.76 -13.93
C PHE A 341 -14.15 14.48 -12.88
N ASP A 342 -15.24 13.81 -13.23
CA ASP A 342 -16.31 13.49 -12.28
C ASP A 342 -15.87 12.43 -11.25
N LEU A 343 -14.79 11.70 -11.51
CA LEU A 343 -14.17 10.79 -10.53
C LEU A 343 -13.41 11.53 -9.42
N LEU A 344 -12.92 12.74 -9.70
CA LEU A 344 -12.28 13.61 -8.72
C LEU A 344 -13.30 14.30 -7.81
N ASN A 345 -14.58 14.38 -8.25
CA ASN A 345 -15.66 15.08 -7.53
C ASN A 345 -16.59 14.15 -6.74
N GLN A 346 -16.38 12.85 -6.69
CA GLN A 346 -17.21 11.88 -5.94
C GLN A 346 -16.78 11.63 -4.49
N GLY A 347 -15.99 12.45 -3.94
CA GLY A 347 -15.74 12.58 -2.49
C GLY A 347 -15.30 14.01 -2.23
N PRO A 348 -15.57 14.62 -1.08
CA PRO A 348 -14.91 15.85 -0.76
C PRO A 348 -13.41 15.53 -0.63
N LEU A 349 -12.63 15.79 -1.68
CA LEU A 349 -11.29 16.29 -1.51
C LEU A 349 -11.46 17.62 -0.78
N LYS A 350 -11.82 17.53 0.49
CA LYS A 350 -11.61 18.63 1.41
C LYS A 350 -10.14 18.93 1.26
N THR A 351 -9.90 20.15 0.86
CA THR A 351 -8.62 20.79 0.61
C THR A 351 -7.50 20.17 1.43
N LEU A 352 -6.33 19.99 0.84
CA LEU A 352 -5.07 19.56 1.48
C LEU A 352 -4.77 20.30 2.80
N GLU A 353 -5.42 21.42 3.08
CA GLU A 353 -5.40 22.15 4.36
C GLU A 353 -5.96 21.35 5.55
N GLN A 354 -6.75 20.30 5.32
CA GLN A 354 -7.28 19.46 6.40
C GLN A 354 -6.45 18.18 6.66
N VAL A 355 -5.43 17.90 5.87
CA VAL A 355 -4.56 16.72 6.02
C VAL A 355 -3.18 17.12 6.54
N ILE A 356 -2.83 18.40 6.55
CA ILE A 356 -1.66 18.88 7.25
C ILE A 356 -2.12 19.18 8.68
N PRO A 357 -1.74 18.37 9.70
CA PRO A 357 -1.94 18.80 11.08
C PRO A 357 -1.23 20.13 11.22
N GLU A 358 -1.95 21.17 11.71
CA GLU A 358 -1.31 22.43 12.06
C GLU A 358 -0.06 22.13 12.88
N PRO A 359 1.08 22.78 12.59
CA PRO A 359 2.28 22.57 13.39
C PRO A 359 1.92 22.89 14.83
N ASP A 360 2.12 21.92 15.70
CA ASP A 360 1.84 22.01 17.13
C ASP A 360 2.46 23.30 17.69
N LYS A 361 1.65 24.30 17.95
CA LYS A 361 2.05 25.62 18.49
C LYS A 361 2.69 25.51 19.88
N HIS A 362 2.76 24.30 20.46
CA HIS A 362 3.37 24.02 21.76
C HIS A 362 4.74 23.34 21.68
N ARG A 363 5.28 23.07 20.51
CA ARG A 363 6.65 22.57 20.39
C ARG A 363 7.64 23.71 20.56
N LYS A 364 7.98 24.02 21.80
CA LYS A 364 9.09 24.92 22.16
C LYS A 364 10.35 24.40 21.47
N SER A 365 10.95 25.26 20.64
CA SER A 365 12.22 25.02 19.97
C SER A 365 13.28 24.61 20.99
N VAL A 366 13.71 23.35 20.95
CA VAL A 366 14.94 22.93 21.61
C VAL A 366 16.08 23.42 20.73
N ALA A 367 16.68 24.52 21.14
CA ALA A 367 17.90 25.05 20.53
C ALA A 367 19.03 24.04 20.72
N VAL A 368 19.41 23.38 19.64
CA VAL A 368 20.64 22.58 19.61
C VAL A 368 21.82 23.53 19.70
N LYS A 369 22.48 23.56 20.85
CA LYS A 369 23.76 24.26 21.03
C LYS A 369 24.81 23.58 20.17
N ASN A 370 25.28 24.29 19.14
CA ASN A 370 26.46 23.91 18.36
C ASN A 370 27.69 23.90 19.32
N THR A 371 28.13 22.71 19.68
CA THR A 371 29.47 22.51 20.23
C THR A 371 30.45 22.53 19.06
N LYS A 372 31.25 23.59 19.01
CA LYS A 372 32.42 23.68 18.11
C LYS A 372 33.37 22.51 18.42
N SER A 373 33.53 21.59 17.49
CA SER A 373 34.62 20.64 17.50
C SER A 373 35.89 21.37 17.02
N GLN A 374 36.86 21.50 17.92
CA GLN A 374 38.21 21.93 17.59
C GLN A 374 38.90 20.82 16.83
N THR A 375 39.33 21.12 15.62
CA THR A 375 40.26 20.31 14.82
C THR A 375 41.66 20.50 15.36
N PRO A 376 42.43 19.44 15.64
CA PRO A 376 43.87 19.60 15.97
C PRO A 376 44.65 19.91 14.69
N ALA A 377 45.52 20.92 14.79
CA ALA A 377 46.48 21.31 13.77
C ALA A 377 47.49 20.17 13.52
N VAL A 378 47.62 19.75 12.29
CA VAL A 378 48.72 18.89 11.86
C VAL A 378 49.87 19.77 11.39
N ASN A 379 51.00 19.72 12.14
CA ASN A 379 52.26 20.31 11.77
C ASN A 379 52.83 19.60 10.52
N VAL A 380 52.98 20.37 9.45
CA VAL A 380 53.77 19.94 8.28
C VAL A 380 55.22 20.33 8.57
N VAL A 381 56.07 19.35 8.82
CA VAL A 381 57.52 19.51 8.80
C VAL A 381 57.99 19.27 7.36
N GLY A 382 58.55 20.29 6.76
CA GLY A 382 59.24 20.22 5.48
C GLY A 382 60.61 19.61 5.62
N SER A 383 60.98 18.82 4.59
CA SER A 383 62.35 18.53 4.15
C SER A 383 62.23 18.16 2.67
N GLY A 384 62.76 18.86 1.70
CA GLY A 384 64.08 19.35 1.48
C GLY A 384 64.86 18.39 0.56
N GLU A 385 64.93 18.76 -0.72
CA GLU A 385 66.00 18.48 -1.73
C GLU A 385 66.43 17.02 -2.05
N ALA A 386 66.41 16.75 -3.29
CA ALA A 386 67.38 16.72 -4.38
C ALA A 386 67.51 15.30 -4.98
N ALA A 387 67.33 15.21 -6.22
CA ALA A 387 68.07 14.71 -7.40
C ALA A 387 67.10 14.26 -8.48
#